data_b663ec88f88116394e99250011f5ca8a
#
_entry.id   b663ec88f88116394e99250011f5ca8a
#
_cell.length_a   1.000
_cell.length_b   1.000
_cell.length_c   1.000
_cell.angle_alpha   90.00
_cell.angle_beta   90.00
_cell.angle_gamma   90.00
#
_symmetry.space_group_name_H-M   'P 1'
#
loop_
_entity.id
_entity.type
_entity.pdbx_description
1 polymer ?
#
loop_
_entity_poly.entity_id
_entity_poly.type
_entity_poly.pdbx_seq_one_letter_code
_entity_poly.pdbx_strand_id
1 'polypeptide(L)'
;QVKPFVEDGLHPQTIARGVRKAVDLVSARLEAIAVTPPEAMRRKRLEILAGTALNSKLIANYKDLFAPMVVDAVMALDPALLDLKLVGVKKVPGGSVTDSFAVQGVAFKKTFSYAGFEQMTKSFENCKVLCLNVELELKSEKENAEVRISDPDDYQSIVDAEWQIIYDKLALCVDCGANVVLSKLPIGDLATQYFADRGLFCAGRVPDQDMERVVKATGAVVQPSVLDLARAGVLGRCALFEEKQVGNERYNVFTGCPAAKTATIVLRGGSEQFIEESHRSIHDALMIAKRGAGDARVVG
;
A
#
# COMPACT_ATOMS: atom_id res chain seq x y z
N GLN A 1 -9.97 -26.34 -28.70
CA GLN A 1 -10.14 -27.79 -28.42
C GLN A 1 -11.55 -28.28 -28.82
N VAL A 2 -12.59 -27.47 -28.74
CA VAL A 2 -13.98 -27.85 -29.01
C VAL A 2 -14.36 -27.71 -30.50
N LYS A 3 -13.61 -26.88 -31.23
CA LYS A 3 -13.90 -26.53 -32.65
C LYS A 3 -14.12 -27.76 -33.55
N PRO A 4 -13.26 -28.81 -33.54
CA PRO A 4 -13.45 -29.98 -34.40
C PRO A 4 -14.79 -30.66 -34.19
N PHE A 5 -15.23 -30.78 -32.96
CA PHE A 5 -16.49 -31.45 -32.61
C PHE A 5 -17.73 -30.67 -33.12
N VAL A 6 -17.62 -29.32 -33.16
CA VAL A 6 -18.68 -28.48 -33.76
C VAL A 6 -18.68 -28.60 -35.27
N GLU A 7 -17.52 -28.67 -35.90
CA GLU A 7 -17.36 -28.88 -37.35
C GLU A 7 -17.86 -30.27 -37.75
N ASP A 8 -17.72 -31.27 -36.91
CA ASP A 8 -18.26 -32.63 -37.07
C ASP A 8 -19.78 -32.71 -36.83
N GLY A 9 -20.45 -31.60 -36.57
CA GLY A 9 -21.91 -31.49 -36.44
C GLY A 9 -22.44 -31.79 -35.02
N LEU A 10 -21.58 -31.91 -33.98
CA LEU A 10 -22.05 -32.04 -32.64
C LEU A 10 -22.69 -30.75 -32.12
N HIS A 11 -23.91 -30.88 -31.61
CA HIS A 11 -24.64 -29.71 -31.09
C HIS A 11 -23.93 -29.09 -29.88
N PRO A 12 -23.76 -27.75 -29.84
CA PRO A 12 -23.03 -27.05 -28.74
C PRO A 12 -23.53 -27.40 -27.33
N GLN A 13 -24.84 -27.60 -27.15
CA GLN A 13 -25.40 -28.00 -25.86
C GLN A 13 -24.95 -29.39 -25.41
N THR A 14 -24.72 -30.32 -26.33
CA THR A 14 -24.20 -31.66 -26.01
C THR A 14 -22.77 -31.54 -25.50
N ILE A 15 -21.96 -30.72 -26.16
CA ILE A 15 -20.60 -30.42 -25.72
C ILE A 15 -20.59 -29.76 -24.33
N ALA A 16 -21.42 -28.75 -24.12
CA ALA A 16 -21.56 -28.08 -22.83
C ALA A 16 -21.96 -29.04 -21.68
N ARG A 17 -22.88 -29.99 -21.97
CA ARG A 17 -23.28 -31.03 -21.02
C ARG A 17 -22.12 -31.97 -20.71
N GLY A 18 -21.36 -32.36 -21.71
CA GLY A 18 -20.15 -33.16 -21.54
C GLY A 18 -19.10 -32.50 -20.67
N VAL A 19 -18.85 -31.19 -20.91
CA VAL A 19 -17.90 -30.40 -20.10
C VAL A 19 -18.36 -30.32 -18.64
N ARG A 20 -19.65 -30.06 -18.38
CA ARG A 20 -20.17 -30.02 -16.99
C ARG A 20 -19.98 -31.36 -16.28
N LYS A 21 -20.32 -32.46 -16.94
CA LYS A 21 -20.10 -33.82 -16.39
C LYS A 21 -18.62 -34.09 -16.11
N ALA A 22 -17.72 -33.64 -17.00
CA ALA A 22 -16.29 -33.76 -16.79
C ALA A 22 -15.81 -32.94 -15.57
N VAL A 23 -16.35 -31.71 -15.37
CA VAL A 23 -16.06 -30.89 -14.20
C VAL A 23 -16.44 -31.63 -12.91
N ASP A 24 -17.65 -32.22 -12.85
CA ASP A 24 -18.11 -32.95 -11.67
C ASP A 24 -17.19 -34.15 -11.36
N LEU A 25 -16.81 -34.91 -12.38
CA LEU A 25 -15.91 -36.05 -12.23
C LEU A 25 -14.50 -35.67 -11.80
N VAL A 26 -13.96 -34.57 -12.38
CA VAL A 26 -12.64 -34.03 -12.04
C VAL A 26 -12.64 -33.50 -10.62
N SER A 27 -13.66 -32.74 -10.23
CA SER A 27 -13.79 -32.20 -8.87
C SER A 27 -13.84 -33.31 -7.83
N ALA A 28 -14.67 -34.33 -8.05
CA ALA A 28 -14.73 -35.49 -7.16
C ALA A 28 -13.38 -36.23 -7.07
N ARG A 29 -12.67 -36.36 -8.20
CA ARG A 29 -11.35 -37.01 -8.22
C ARG A 29 -10.30 -36.16 -7.49
N LEU A 30 -10.29 -34.85 -7.68
CA LEU A 30 -9.38 -33.93 -6.98
C LEU A 30 -9.59 -34.04 -5.45
N GLU A 31 -10.86 -34.04 -5.00
CA GLU A 31 -11.16 -34.21 -3.58
C GLU A 31 -10.66 -35.56 -3.02
N ALA A 32 -10.79 -36.63 -3.80
CA ALA A 32 -10.36 -37.99 -3.38
C ALA A 32 -8.84 -38.12 -3.27
N ILE A 33 -8.06 -37.37 -4.08
CA ILE A 33 -6.58 -37.41 -4.06
C ILE A 33 -5.95 -36.29 -3.27
N ALA A 34 -6.74 -35.33 -2.83
CA ALA A 34 -6.25 -34.17 -2.06
C ALA A 34 -5.71 -34.62 -0.69
N VAL A 35 -4.54 -34.09 -0.35
CA VAL A 35 -3.89 -34.33 0.93
C VAL A 35 -3.91 -33.02 1.73
N THR A 36 -4.24 -33.10 3.02
CA THR A 36 -4.16 -31.99 3.95
C THR A 36 -2.91 -32.13 4.80
N PRO A 37 -1.83 -31.41 4.48
CA PRO A 37 -0.61 -31.43 5.29
C PRO A 37 -0.83 -30.88 6.70
N PRO A 38 0.00 -31.27 7.70
CA PRO A 38 -0.06 -30.74 9.04
C PRO A 38 0.09 -29.20 9.05
N GLU A 39 -0.62 -28.51 9.96
CA GLU A 39 -0.56 -27.04 10.09
C GLU A 39 0.85 -26.52 10.37
N ALA A 40 1.66 -27.29 11.10
CA ALA A 40 3.07 -26.97 11.36
C ALA A 40 3.90 -26.82 10.06
N MET A 41 3.47 -27.42 8.97
CA MET A 41 4.13 -27.32 7.66
C MET A 41 3.53 -26.24 6.76
N ARG A 42 2.55 -25.48 7.23
CA ARG A 42 1.82 -24.47 6.42
C ARG A 42 2.76 -23.50 5.72
N ARG A 43 3.67 -22.87 6.46
CA ARG A 43 4.64 -21.91 5.90
C ARG A 43 5.51 -22.55 4.82
N LYS A 44 6.12 -23.69 5.13
CA LYS A 44 7.01 -24.40 4.18
C LYS A 44 6.27 -24.83 2.91
N ARG A 45 5.03 -25.27 3.04
CA ARG A 45 4.17 -25.59 1.91
C ARG A 45 3.92 -24.39 1.01
N LEU A 46 3.58 -23.23 1.59
CA LEU A 46 3.37 -22.01 0.84
C LEU A 46 4.64 -21.55 0.12
N GLU A 47 5.81 -21.69 0.76
CA GLU A 47 7.11 -21.41 0.14
C GLU A 47 7.38 -22.31 -1.07
N ILE A 48 7.06 -23.61 -0.98
CA ILE A 48 7.17 -24.54 -2.10
C ILE A 48 6.22 -24.17 -3.24
N LEU A 49 4.97 -23.83 -2.92
CA LEU A 49 3.98 -23.40 -3.92
C LEU A 49 4.41 -22.10 -4.64
N ALA A 50 4.86 -21.11 -3.88
CA ALA A 50 5.40 -19.86 -4.43
C ALA A 50 6.66 -20.11 -5.29
N GLY A 51 7.59 -20.94 -4.80
CA GLY A 51 8.79 -21.33 -5.54
C GLY A 51 8.47 -22.06 -6.84
N THR A 52 7.46 -22.93 -6.84
CA THR A 52 6.99 -23.63 -8.05
C THR A 52 6.44 -22.63 -9.08
N ALA A 53 5.68 -21.63 -8.65
CA ALA A 53 5.17 -20.58 -9.52
C ALA A 53 6.30 -19.72 -10.13
N LEU A 54 7.40 -19.55 -9.42
CA LEU A 54 8.57 -18.79 -9.87
C LEU A 54 9.52 -19.58 -10.78
N ASN A 55 9.49 -20.91 -10.78
CA ASN A 55 10.43 -21.76 -11.54
C ASN A 55 10.41 -21.53 -13.06
N SER A 56 9.27 -21.14 -13.62
CA SER A 56 9.12 -20.88 -15.06
C SER A 56 9.33 -19.42 -15.44
N LYS A 57 9.80 -18.59 -14.52
CA LYS A 57 9.89 -17.14 -14.66
C LYS A 57 11.34 -16.65 -14.76
N LEU A 58 11.52 -15.43 -15.21
CA LEU A 58 12.83 -14.78 -15.33
C LEU A 58 13.60 -14.77 -13.99
N ILE A 59 12.89 -14.71 -12.88
CA ILE A 59 13.46 -14.69 -11.52
C ILE A 59 13.57 -16.08 -10.87
N ALA A 60 13.53 -17.15 -11.67
CA ALA A 60 13.63 -18.53 -11.15
C ALA A 60 14.89 -18.77 -10.30
N ASN A 61 16.02 -18.18 -10.68
CA ASN A 61 17.28 -18.29 -9.94
C ASN A 61 17.26 -17.57 -8.57
N TYR A 62 16.27 -16.70 -8.34
CA TYR A 62 16.09 -15.93 -7.09
C TYR A 62 14.88 -16.38 -6.29
N LYS A 63 14.34 -17.58 -6.59
CA LYS A 63 13.16 -18.11 -5.90
C LYS A 63 13.36 -18.26 -4.39
N ASP A 64 14.57 -18.59 -3.96
CA ASP A 64 14.90 -18.77 -2.53
C ASP A 64 14.88 -17.44 -1.77
N LEU A 65 15.03 -16.32 -2.49
CA LEU A 65 14.87 -14.96 -1.95
C LEU A 65 13.39 -14.54 -1.95
N PHE A 66 12.71 -14.70 -3.08
CA PHE A 66 11.36 -14.15 -3.27
C PHE A 66 10.25 -15.03 -2.68
N ALA A 67 10.38 -16.36 -2.65
CA ALA A 67 9.33 -17.22 -2.12
C ALA A 67 9.04 -16.96 -0.63
N PRO A 68 10.04 -16.84 0.26
CA PRO A 68 9.80 -16.43 1.65
C PRO A 68 9.16 -15.04 1.76
N MET A 69 9.60 -14.05 0.97
CA MET A 69 9.04 -12.69 0.99
C MET A 69 7.55 -12.68 0.59
N VAL A 70 7.19 -13.46 -0.43
CA VAL A 70 5.80 -13.63 -0.89
C VAL A 70 4.95 -14.28 0.20
N VAL A 71 5.46 -15.31 0.85
CA VAL A 71 4.74 -16.00 1.93
C VAL A 71 4.56 -15.10 3.14
N ASP A 72 5.60 -14.37 3.55
CA ASP A 72 5.51 -13.40 4.64
C ASP A 72 4.48 -12.30 4.35
N ALA A 73 4.44 -11.81 3.10
CA ALA A 73 3.47 -10.82 2.68
C ALA A 73 2.03 -11.36 2.73
N VAL A 74 1.80 -12.60 2.30
CA VAL A 74 0.46 -13.22 2.35
C VAL A 74 0.04 -13.56 3.76
N MET A 75 0.98 -14.06 4.60
CA MET A 75 0.70 -14.38 6.00
C MET A 75 0.45 -13.14 6.87
N ALA A 76 0.93 -11.98 6.45
CA ALA A 76 0.63 -10.71 7.11
C ALA A 76 -0.81 -10.22 6.87
N LEU A 77 -1.49 -10.71 5.84
CA LEU A 77 -2.86 -10.33 5.51
C LEU A 77 -3.87 -10.92 6.51
N ASP A 78 -5.06 -10.31 6.54
CA ASP A 78 -6.20 -10.87 7.27
C ASP A 78 -6.57 -12.24 6.69
N PRO A 79 -6.52 -13.34 7.48
CA PRO A 79 -6.80 -14.68 6.99
C PRO A 79 -8.21 -14.86 6.40
N ALA A 80 -9.18 -14.04 6.83
CA ALA A 80 -10.56 -14.13 6.37
C ALA A 80 -10.75 -13.48 4.99
N LEU A 81 -9.99 -12.41 4.68
CA LEU A 81 -10.17 -11.63 3.46
C LEU A 81 -9.10 -11.94 2.41
N LEU A 82 -7.86 -12.14 2.82
CA LEU A 82 -6.68 -12.33 1.96
C LEU A 82 -6.65 -11.34 0.78
N ASP A 83 -6.87 -10.05 1.07
CA ASP A 83 -6.93 -9.01 0.05
C ASP A 83 -5.53 -8.59 -0.40
N LEU A 84 -5.14 -9.03 -1.59
CA LEU A 84 -3.83 -8.72 -2.18
C LEU A 84 -3.63 -7.24 -2.53
N LYS A 85 -4.66 -6.41 -2.55
CA LYS A 85 -4.52 -4.95 -2.71
C LYS A 85 -3.73 -4.33 -1.56
N LEU A 86 -3.74 -5.00 -0.41
CA LEU A 86 -2.99 -4.58 0.77
C LEU A 86 -1.50 -4.98 0.73
N VAL A 87 -1.09 -5.81 -0.24
CA VAL A 87 0.32 -6.08 -0.53
C VAL A 87 0.82 -5.05 -1.53
N GLY A 88 1.68 -4.15 -1.08
CA GLY A 88 2.35 -3.19 -1.96
C GLY A 88 3.54 -3.81 -2.65
N VAL A 89 3.67 -3.63 -3.96
CA VAL A 89 4.90 -3.95 -4.68
C VAL A 89 5.46 -2.67 -5.26
N LYS A 90 6.63 -2.25 -4.79
CA LYS A 90 7.30 -1.01 -5.21
C LYS A 90 8.51 -1.35 -6.05
N LYS A 91 8.67 -0.65 -7.16
CA LYS A 91 9.72 -0.84 -8.15
C LYS A 91 10.74 0.27 -7.99
N VAL A 92 12.00 -0.09 -7.74
CA VAL A 92 13.10 0.87 -7.57
C VAL A 92 14.24 0.49 -8.50
N PRO A 93 14.41 1.21 -9.60
CA PRO A 93 15.49 0.95 -10.56
C PRO A 93 16.88 1.05 -9.92
N GLY A 94 17.80 0.25 -10.43
CA GLY A 94 19.19 0.20 -9.99
C GLY A 94 19.43 -0.78 -8.83
N GLY A 95 20.70 -1.14 -8.64
CA GLY A 95 21.12 -2.16 -7.68
C GLY A 95 20.95 -3.59 -8.19
N SER A 96 21.24 -4.54 -7.33
CA SER A 96 21.07 -5.97 -7.59
C SER A 96 19.65 -6.43 -7.26
N VAL A 97 19.20 -7.49 -7.90
CA VAL A 97 17.96 -8.20 -7.55
C VAL A 97 17.97 -8.67 -6.09
N THR A 98 19.16 -9.04 -5.60
CA THR A 98 19.37 -9.48 -4.21
C THR A 98 19.18 -8.36 -3.18
N ASP A 99 19.17 -7.10 -3.62
CA ASP A 99 18.88 -5.94 -2.75
C ASP A 99 17.39 -5.71 -2.55
N SER A 100 16.55 -6.56 -3.15
CA SER A 100 15.11 -6.56 -2.92
C SER A 100 14.80 -7.02 -1.50
N PHE A 101 13.80 -6.40 -0.86
CA PHE A 101 13.42 -6.71 0.52
C PHE A 101 11.92 -6.57 0.73
N ALA A 102 11.43 -7.19 1.80
CA ALA A 102 10.06 -7.05 2.24
C ALA A 102 9.98 -6.26 3.55
N VAL A 103 8.95 -5.42 3.66
CA VAL A 103 8.61 -4.65 4.87
C VAL A 103 7.29 -5.19 5.40
N GLN A 104 7.28 -5.62 6.65
CA GLN A 104 6.03 -5.94 7.37
C GLN A 104 5.36 -4.65 7.83
N GLY A 105 4.59 -4.08 6.94
CA GLY A 105 4.00 -2.76 7.08
C GLY A 105 3.85 -2.07 5.73
N VAL A 106 3.92 -0.76 5.74
CA VAL A 106 3.74 0.05 4.53
C VAL A 106 5.02 0.79 4.18
N ALA A 107 5.41 0.70 2.92
CA ALA A 107 6.41 1.58 2.35
C ALA A 107 5.86 2.22 1.07
N PHE A 108 5.97 3.54 0.97
CA PHE A 108 5.61 4.27 -0.25
C PHE A 108 6.65 5.34 -0.56
N LYS A 109 6.79 5.62 -1.85
CA LYS A 109 7.76 6.60 -2.35
C LYS A 109 7.44 7.98 -1.80
N LYS A 110 8.48 8.74 -1.40
CA LYS A 110 8.35 10.15 -1.04
C LYS A 110 7.58 10.89 -2.13
N THR A 111 6.56 11.59 -1.72
CA THR A 111 5.76 12.46 -2.59
C THR A 111 6.42 13.84 -2.73
N PHE A 112 5.91 14.66 -3.63
CA PHE A 112 6.36 16.04 -3.75
C PHE A 112 6.21 16.79 -2.41
N SER A 113 7.24 17.52 -2.03
CA SER A 113 7.26 18.33 -0.81
C SER A 113 8.07 19.61 -1.04
N TYR A 114 7.74 20.65 -0.28
CA TYR A 114 8.46 21.91 -0.31
C TYR A 114 9.78 21.87 0.48
N ALA A 115 10.62 22.90 0.36
CA ALA A 115 11.97 22.94 0.94
C ALA A 115 12.00 22.72 2.46
N GLY A 116 11.01 23.22 3.21
CA GLY A 116 10.88 22.99 4.67
C GLY A 116 10.85 21.50 5.08
N PHE A 117 10.52 20.61 4.15
CA PHE A 117 10.55 19.17 4.37
C PHE A 117 11.94 18.63 4.79
N GLU A 118 13.02 19.20 4.29
CA GLU A 118 14.37 18.72 4.62
C GLU A 118 14.74 18.98 6.10
N GLN A 119 14.08 19.93 6.75
CA GLN A 119 14.28 20.27 8.17
C GLN A 119 13.46 19.38 9.10
N MET A 120 12.48 18.61 8.58
CA MET A 120 11.63 17.75 9.39
C MET A 120 12.39 16.58 10.00
N THR A 121 11.94 16.17 11.19
CA THR A 121 12.36 14.90 11.78
C THR A 121 11.90 13.73 10.90
N LYS A 122 12.84 12.85 10.53
CA LYS A 122 12.61 11.79 9.56
C LYS A 122 12.48 10.39 10.17
N SER A 123 12.50 10.31 11.50
CA SER A 123 12.30 9.06 12.24
C SER A 123 11.55 9.32 13.55
N PHE A 124 10.54 8.49 13.82
CA PHE A 124 9.75 8.55 15.05
C PHE A 124 9.51 7.16 15.59
N GLU A 125 9.83 6.96 16.86
CA GLU A 125 9.43 5.79 17.64
C GLU A 125 8.05 6.00 18.26
N ASN A 126 7.27 4.92 18.39
CA ASN A 126 5.89 4.97 18.91
C ASN A 126 5.03 6.04 18.24
N CYS A 127 5.13 6.09 16.92
CA CYS A 127 4.58 7.14 16.08
C CYS A 127 3.06 7.12 16.06
N LYS A 128 2.46 8.30 16.18
CA LYS A 128 1.05 8.55 15.96
C LYS A 128 0.86 9.17 14.58
N VAL A 129 0.01 8.56 13.76
CA VAL A 129 -0.21 8.94 12.35
C VAL A 129 -1.58 9.54 12.18
N LEU A 130 -1.64 10.74 11.64
CA LEU A 130 -2.87 11.41 11.24
C LEU A 130 -3.03 11.31 9.73
N CYS A 131 -4.15 10.78 9.28
CA CYS A 131 -4.51 10.66 7.87
C CYS A 131 -5.63 11.63 7.51
N LEU A 132 -5.37 12.51 6.54
CA LEU A 132 -6.29 13.57 6.13
C LEU A 132 -6.69 13.43 4.66
N ASN A 133 -7.88 13.91 4.35
CA ASN A 133 -8.31 14.24 3.00
C ASN A 133 -8.68 15.73 2.94
N VAL A 134 -7.74 16.56 3.36
CA VAL A 134 -7.89 18.01 3.47
C VAL A 134 -6.70 18.68 2.79
N GLU A 135 -6.98 19.73 2.04
CA GLU A 135 -5.96 20.60 1.48
C GLU A 135 -5.44 21.55 2.56
N LEU A 136 -4.13 21.55 2.76
CA LEU A 136 -3.42 22.43 3.69
C LEU A 136 -2.51 23.38 2.88
N GLU A 137 -3.08 24.02 1.88
CA GLU A 137 -2.41 24.97 1.02
C GLU A 137 -3.25 26.25 0.91
N LEU A 138 -2.59 27.41 0.93
CA LEU A 138 -3.25 28.67 0.67
C LEU A 138 -3.45 28.79 -0.84
N LYS A 139 -4.67 28.61 -1.30
CA LYS A 139 -5.06 28.89 -2.68
C LYS A 139 -5.92 30.15 -2.73
N SER A 140 -5.54 31.07 -3.58
CA SER A 140 -6.47 32.12 -3.98
C SER A 140 -7.53 31.50 -4.90
N GLU A 141 -8.80 31.50 -4.51
CA GLU A 141 -9.91 31.13 -5.37
C GLU A 141 -10.08 32.19 -6.46
N LYS A 142 -9.52 31.90 -7.64
CA LYS A 142 -9.51 32.84 -8.77
C LYS A 142 -10.85 32.96 -9.51
N GLU A 143 -11.76 32.00 -9.33
CA GLU A 143 -12.93 31.88 -10.21
C GLU A 143 -14.29 32.15 -9.52
N ASN A 144 -14.40 32.03 -8.20
CA ASN A 144 -15.69 32.05 -7.51
C ASN A 144 -15.89 33.11 -6.45
N ALA A 145 -14.86 33.87 -6.07
CA ALA A 145 -14.97 34.94 -5.08
C ALA A 145 -14.18 36.13 -5.50
N GLU A 146 -14.88 37.26 -5.72
CA GLU A 146 -14.31 38.57 -5.94
C GLU A 146 -14.66 39.46 -4.75
N VAL A 147 -13.68 39.85 -3.97
CA VAL A 147 -13.84 40.78 -2.87
C VAL A 147 -13.45 42.18 -3.38
N ARG A 148 -14.42 43.10 -3.43
CA ARG A 148 -14.17 44.49 -3.77
C ARG A 148 -13.88 45.26 -2.49
N ILE A 149 -12.66 45.75 -2.38
CA ILE A 149 -12.17 46.50 -1.24
C ILE A 149 -12.18 47.97 -1.60
N SER A 150 -12.85 48.78 -0.79
CA SER A 150 -12.92 50.24 -0.97
C SER A 150 -11.86 50.96 -0.17
N ASP A 151 -11.38 50.39 0.91
CA ASP A 151 -10.36 50.94 1.78
C ASP A 151 -9.07 50.10 1.73
N PRO A 152 -7.89 50.69 1.45
CA PRO A 152 -6.63 49.95 1.46
C PRO A 152 -6.28 49.27 2.78
N ASP A 153 -6.73 49.81 3.90
CA ASP A 153 -6.48 49.23 5.24
C ASP A 153 -7.26 47.94 5.46
N ASP A 154 -8.41 47.75 4.80
CA ASP A 154 -9.19 46.53 4.84
C ASP A 154 -8.50 45.37 4.10
N TYR A 155 -7.65 45.67 3.12
CA TYR A 155 -6.93 44.64 2.36
C TYR A 155 -6.03 43.81 3.27
N GLN A 156 -5.26 44.45 4.14
CA GLN A 156 -4.35 43.74 5.03
C GLN A 156 -5.13 42.85 6.02
N SER A 157 -6.26 43.35 6.54
CA SER A 157 -7.08 42.60 7.48
C SER A 157 -7.68 41.32 6.85
N ILE A 158 -8.03 41.36 5.56
CA ILE A 158 -8.55 40.20 4.83
C ILE A 158 -7.43 39.17 4.60
N VAL A 159 -6.26 39.64 4.17
CA VAL A 159 -5.09 38.73 3.99
C VAL A 159 -4.72 38.09 5.30
N ASP A 160 -4.67 38.84 6.40
CA ASP A 160 -4.35 38.30 7.72
C ASP A 160 -5.41 37.27 8.19
N ALA A 161 -6.69 37.48 7.89
CA ALA A 161 -7.75 36.56 8.18
C ALA A 161 -7.61 35.21 7.39
N GLU A 162 -7.25 35.26 6.11
CA GLU A 162 -6.97 34.07 5.31
C GLU A 162 -5.81 33.27 5.89
N TRP A 163 -4.73 33.92 6.29
CA TRP A 163 -3.59 33.27 6.95
C TRP A 163 -3.99 32.65 8.29
N GLN A 164 -4.80 33.35 9.08
CA GLN A 164 -5.26 32.86 10.37
C GLN A 164 -6.08 31.57 10.23
N ILE A 165 -6.94 31.48 9.22
CA ILE A 165 -7.73 30.26 8.95
C ILE A 165 -6.81 29.04 8.70
N ILE A 166 -5.72 29.22 7.97
CA ILE A 166 -4.77 28.13 7.75
C ILE A 166 -4.02 27.78 9.02
N TYR A 167 -3.53 28.77 9.76
CA TYR A 167 -2.84 28.55 11.03
C TYR A 167 -3.73 27.82 12.04
N ASP A 168 -5.00 28.16 12.13
CA ASP A 168 -5.97 27.47 13.00
C ASP A 168 -6.13 25.99 12.63
N LYS A 169 -6.22 25.69 11.32
CA LYS A 169 -6.25 24.32 10.82
C LYS A 169 -4.98 23.54 11.20
N LEU A 170 -3.82 24.17 11.04
CA LEU A 170 -2.53 23.57 11.36
C LEU A 170 -2.36 23.35 12.87
N ALA A 171 -2.83 24.30 13.68
CA ALA A 171 -2.82 24.18 15.15
C ALA A 171 -3.65 22.96 15.60
N LEU A 172 -4.84 22.75 15.06
CA LEU A 172 -5.67 21.59 15.36
C LEU A 172 -4.97 20.26 14.99
N CYS A 173 -4.19 20.25 13.89
CA CYS A 173 -3.39 19.07 13.52
C CYS A 173 -2.25 18.79 14.51
N VAL A 174 -1.66 19.85 15.09
CA VAL A 174 -0.60 19.69 16.10
C VAL A 174 -1.19 19.27 17.45
N ASP A 175 -2.28 19.90 17.86
CA ASP A 175 -2.94 19.68 19.17
C ASP A 175 -3.49 18.26 19.32
N CYS A 176 -3.80 17.57 18.22
CA CYS A 176 -4.21 16.16 18.28
C CYS A 176 -3.06 15.22 18.74
N GLY A 177 -1.81 15.71 18.78
CA GLY A 177 -0.63 14.97 19.23
C GLY A 177 -0.11 13.95 18.22
N ALA A 178 -0.35 14.14 16.91
CA ALA A 178 0.23 13.34 15.85
C ALA A 178 1.73 13.67 15.68
N ASN A 179 2.53 12.67 15.30
CA ASN A 179 3.94 12.86 14.92
C ASN A 179 4.08 12.96 13.39
N VAL A 180 3.22 12.24 12.68
CA VAL A 180 3.21 12.17 11.22
C VAL A 180 1.84 12.57 10.69
N VAL A 181 1.80 13.53 9.79
CA VAL A 181 0.59 14.02 9.12
C VAL A 181 0.65 13.64 7.64
N LEU A 182 -0.29 12.82 7.20
CA LEU A 182 -0.42 12.41 5.81
C LEU A 182 -1.70 12.98 5.21
N SER A 183 -1.64 13.59 4.04
CA SER A 183 -2.83 14.02 3.31
C SER A 183 -2.86 13.46 1.90
N LYS A 184 -4.06 13.11 1.42
CA LYS A 184 -4.30 12.81 0.01
C LYS A 184 -4.16 14.04 -0.87
N LEU A 185 -4.48 15.20 -0.32
CA LEU A 185 -4.45 16.50 -0.97
C LEU A 185 -3.11 17.23 -0.71
N PRO A 186 -2.81 18.29 -1.45
CA PRO A 186 -1.57 19.03 -1.28
C PRO A 186 -1.41 19.62 0.12
N ILE A 187 -0.15 19.64 0.58
CA ILE A 187 0.28 20.39 1.76
C ILE A 187 1.24 21.46 1.24
N GLY A 188 0.90 22.74 1.43
CA GLY A 188 1.67 23.87 0.92
C GLY A 188 2.98 24.11 1.69
N ASP A 189 3.76 25.06 1.21
CA ASP A 189 5.06 25.46 1.79
C ASP A 189 4.93 25.98 3.22
N LEU A 190 3.94 26.85 3.46
CA LEU A 190 3.64 27.39 4.79
C LEU A 190 3.34 26.27 5.80
N ALA A 191 2.45 25.35 5.42
CA ALA A 191 2.08 24.22 6.27
C ALA A 191 3.28 23.28 6.52
N THR A 192 4.09 23.04 5.48
CA THR A 192 5.31 22.25 5.57
C THR A 192 6.29 22.86 6.57
N GLN A 193 6.54 24.17 6.48
CA GLN A 193 7.41 24.87 7.43
C GLN A 193 6.84 24.87 8.85
N TYR A 194 5.54 25.10 9.00
CA TYR A 194 4.86 25.11 10.30
C TYR A 194 5.00 23.76 11.03
N PHE A 195 4.87 22.64 10.31
CA PHE A 195 5.09 21.31 10.88
C PHE A 195 6.55 21.04 11.16
N ALA A 196 7.47 21.47 10.28
CA ALA A 196 8.91 21.33 10.49
C ALA A 196 9.39 22.03 11.77
N ASP A 197 8.95 23.27 12.00
CA ASP A 197 9.31 24.07 13.18
C ASP A 197 8.84 23.43 14.48
N ARG A 198 7.82 22.57 14.43
CA ARG A 198 7.29 21.82 15.58
C ARG A 198 7.79 20.38 15.65
N GLY A 199 8.73 20.03 14.80
CA GLY A 199 9.34 18.70 14.77
C GLY A 199 8.40 17.58 14.29
N LEU A 200 7.32 17.88 13.57
CA LEU A 200 6.43 16.91 12.95
C LEU A 200 6.88 16.60 11.53
N PHE A 201 6.50 15.40 11.07
CA PHE A 201 6.65 15.00 9.67
C PHE A 201 5.32 15.21 8.93
N CYS A 202 5.36 15.71 7.71
CA CYS A 202 4.18 15.74 6.86
C CYS A 202 4.48 15.27 5.44
N ALA A 203 3.48 14.65 4.79
CA ALA A 203 3.52 14.31 3.38
C ALA A 203 2.13 14.52 2.76
N GLY A 204 2.08 15.42 1.77
CA GLY A 204 0.89 15.64 0.94
C GLY A 204 0.92 14.80 -0.32
N ARG A 205 -0.21 14.77 -1.05
CA ARG A 205 -0.38 14.07 -2.33
C ARG A 205 -0.06 12.57 -2.24
N VAL A 206 -0.39 11.95 -1.10
CA VAL A 206 -0.20 10.52 -0.91
C VAL A 206 -1.21 9.78 -1.79
N PRO A 207 -0.76 8.82 -2.64
CA PRO A 207 -1.67 8.05 -3.49
C PRO A 207 -2.73 7.30 -2.68
N ASP A 208 -3.95 7.21 -3.21
CA ASP A 208 -5.08 6.58 -2.52
C ASP A 208 -4.79 5.15 -2.06
N GLN A 209 -4.14 4.35 -2.91
CA GLN A 209 -3.77 2.97 -2.57
C GLN A 209 -2.77 2.90 -1.41
N ASP A 210 -1.81 3.84 -1.35
CA ASP A 210 -0.83 3.89 -0.27
C ASP A 210 -1.47 4.38 1.03
N MET A 211 -2.37 5.38 0.94
CA MET A 211 -3.15 5.87 2.07
C MET A 211 -4.03 4.76 2.66
N GLU A 212 -4.73 3.98 1.81
CA GLU A 212 -5.54 2.85 2.26
C GLU A 212 -4.70 1.81 3.01
N ARG A 213 -3.50 1.50 2.50
CA ARG A 213 -2.56 0.59 3.17
C ARG A 213 -2.10 1.12 4.53
N VAL A 214 -1.74 2.42 4.60
CA VAL A 214 -1.36 3.05 5.88
C VAL A 214 -2.51 2.99 6.88
N VAL A 215 -3.72 3.32 6.46
CA VAL A 215 -4.92 3.26 7.29
C VAL A 215 -5.15 1.84 7.84
N LYS A 216 -5.08 0.84 6.99
CA LYS A 216 -5.23 -0.57 7.39
C LYS A 216 -4.12 -1.09 8.29
N ALA A 217 -2.88 -0.62 8.09
CA ALA A 217 -1.74 -1.01 8.91
C ALA A 217 -1.76 -0.36 10.30
N THR A 218 -1.99 0.94 10.37
CA THR A 218 -1.87 1.73 11.58
C THR A 218 -3.16 1.81 12.40
N GLY A 219 -4.30 1.46 11.79
CA GLY A 219 -5.62 1.63 12.41
C GLY A 219 -6.12 3.07 12.40
N ALA A 220 -5.50 3.98 11.63
CA ALA A 220 -5.96 5.36 11.46
C ALA A 220 -7.31 5.42 10.75
N VAL A 221 -7.96 6.57 10.84
CA VAL A 221 -9.16 6.88 10.06
C VAL A 221 -8.90 8.16 9.25
N VAL A 222 -9.15 8.11 7.94
CA VAL A 222 -9.01 9.30 7.08
C VAL A 222 -10.06 10.33 7.46
N GLN A 223 -9.60 11.53 7.83
CA GLN A 223 -10.48 12.62 8.24
C GLN A 223 -10.74 13.56 7.06
N PRO A 224 -12.01 13.85 6.74
CA PRO A 224 -12.37 14.83 5.72
C PRO A 224 -12.33 16.29 6.24
N SER A 225 -12.14 16.47 7.54
CA SER A 225 -12.08 17.78 8.21
C SER A 225 -11.09 17.73 9.36
N VAL A 226 -10.54 18.89 9.72
CA VAL A 226 -9.62 19.05 10.86
C VAL A 226 -10.34 19.40 12.17
N LEU A 227 -11.65 19.62 12.15
CA LEU A 227 -12.41 20.11 13.33
C LEU A 227 -12.58 19.06 14.43
N ASP A 228 -12.60 17.79 14.09
CA ASP A 228 -12.94 16.68 15.00
C ASP A 228 -11.76 15.74 15.28
N LEU A 229 -10.53 16.20 15.20
CA LEU A 229 -9.33 15.37 15.33
C LEU A 229 -9.10 14.82 16.76
N ALA A 230 -9.70 15.45 17.77
CA ALA A 230 -9.56 15.03 19.17
C ALA A 230 -10.34 13.74 19.53
N ARG A 231 -11.13 13.19 18.60
CA ARG A 231 -11.90 11.96 18.84
C ARG A 231 -10.99 10.76 19.04
N ALA A 232 -11.34 9.92 19.99
CA ALA A 232 -10.66 8.65 20.20
C ALA A 232 -10.72 7.77 18.94
N GLY A 233 -9.57 7.18 18.54
CA GLY A 233 -9.49 6.27 17.40
C GLY A 233 -9.26 6.93 16.04
N VAL A 234 -9.08 8.23 15.96
CA VAL A 234 -8.72 8.94 14.72
C VAL A 234 -7.27 8.68 14.33
N LEU A 235 -6.36 8.72 15.33
CA LEU A 235 -4.93 8.53 15.12
C LEU A 235 -4.57 7.06 14.99
N GLY A 236 -3.83 6.74 13.92
CA GLY A 236 -3.15 5.46 13.80
C GLY A 236 -1.88 5.38 14.64
N ARG A 237 -1.35 4.17 14.80
CA ARG A 237 -0.11 3.93 15.54
C ARG A 237 0.82 3.01 14.77
N CYS A 238 2.12 3.25 14.90
CA CYS A 238 3.16 2.31 14.49
C CYS A 238 4.34 2.39 15.45
N ALA A 239 5.11 1.31 15.55
CA ALA A 239 6.26 1.29 16.43
C ALA A 239 7.38 2.19 15.91
N LEU A 240 7.61 2.18 14.59
CA LEU A 240 8.64 2.99 13.96
C LEU A 240 8.14 3.53 12.62
N PHE A 241 8.31 4.83 12.43
CA PHE A 241 8.28 5.52 11.15
C PHE A 241 9.68 5.99 10.81
N GLU A 242 10.13 5.75 9.60
CA GLU A 242 11.41 6.27 9.08
C GLU A 242 11.32 6.66 7.60
N GLU A 243 12.01 7.72 7.21
CA GLU A 243 12.32 7.99 5.83
C GLU A 243 13.62 7.26 5.47
N LYS A 244 13.52 6.28 4.57
CA LYS A 244 14.65 5.44 4.15
C LYS A 244 15.01 5.70 2.70
N GLN A 245 16.29 5.88 2.43
CA GLN A 245 16.79 5.95 1.06
C GLN A 245 16.96 4.54 0.48
N VAL A 246 16.37 4.31 -0.68
CA VAL A 246 16.46 3.06 -1.44
C VAL A 246 16.91 3.41 -2.86
N GLY A 247 18.19 3.20 -3.15
CA GLY A 247 18.80 3.67 -4.38
C GLY A 247 18.78 5.20 -4.47
N ASN A 248 18.25 5.73 -5.56
CA ASN A 248 18.11 7.17 -5.79
C ASN A 248 16.77 7.75 -5.27
N GLU A 249 15.92 6.91 -4.67
CA GLU A 249 14.60 7.30 -4.23
C GLU A 249 14.49 7.23 -2.70
N ARG A 250 13.62 8.06 -2.14
CA ARG A 250 13.30 8.07 -0.71
C ARG A 250 11.93 7.44 -0.50
N TYR A 251 11.83 6.63 0.53
CA TYR A 251 10.61 5.92 0.92
C TYR A 251 10.22 6.24 2.35
N ASN A 252 8.95 6.50 2.56
CA ASN A 252 8.34 6.58 3.88
C ASN A 252 7.94 5.17 4.30
N VAL A 253 8.52 4.70 5.40
CA VAL A 253 8.38 3.32 5.87
C VAL A 253 7.73 3.30 7.24
N PHE A 254 6.67 2.52 7.39
CA PHE A 254 5.93 2.30 8.61
C PHE A 254 6.07 0.83 9.01
N THR A 255 6.66 0.57 10.18
CA THR A 255 6.88 -0.79 10.69
C THR A 255 6.33 -0.96 12.10
N GLY A 256 6.10 -2.22 12.51
CA GLY A 256 5.55 -2.52 13.82
C GLY A 256 4.13 -1.96 14.01
N CYS A 257 3.33 -2.01 12.97
CA CYS A 257 1.95 -1.54 13.02
C CYS A 257 1.06 -2.55 13.77
N PRO A 258 0.23 -2.12 14.72
CA PRO A 258 -0.57 -3.03 15.55
C PRO A 258 -1.65 -3.79 14.78
N ALA A 259 -2.17 -3.20 13.71
CA ALA A 259 -3.18 -3.84 12.87
C ALA A 259 -2.56 -4.73 11.78
N ALA A 260 -1.26 -4.66 11.53
CA ALA A 260 -0.35 -5.46 10.67
C ALA A 260 -1.00 -6.31 9.56
N LYS A 261 -2.00 -5.76 8.86
CA LYS A 261 -2.72 -6.46 7.77
C LYS A 261 -2.19 -6.11 6.40
N THR A 262 -0.97 -5.62 6.32
CA THR A 262 -0.35 -5.14 5.10
C THR A 262 1.12 -5.52 5.05
N ALA A 263 1.64 -5.69 3.84
CA ALA A 263 3.07 -5.86 3.60
C ALA A 263 3.48 -5.09 2.35
N THR A 264 4.75 -4.74 2.25
CA THR A 264 5.29 -4.09 1.04
C THR A 264 6.56 -4.80 0.61
N ILE A 265 6.61 -5.20 -0.65
CA ILE A 265 7.80 -5.78 -1.29
C ILE A 265 8.45 -4.68 -2.14
N VAL A 266 9.71 -4.41 -1.91
CA VAL A 266 10.51 -3.45 -2.69
C VAL A 266 11.40 -4.23 -3.63
N LEU A 267 11.18 -4.07 -4.94
CA LEU A 267 11.92 -4.74 -6.00
C LEU A 267 13.05 -3.87 -6.51
N ARG A 268 14.23 -4.46 -6.59
CA ARG A 268 15.44 -3.87 -7.16
C ARG A 268 15.85 -4.61 -8.41
N GLY A 269 16.56 -3.95 -9.29
CA GLY A 269 17.11 -4.57 -10.50
C GLY A 269 17.79 -3.57 -11.42
N GLY A 270 18.66 -4.07 -12.28
CA GLY A 270 19.48 -3.25 -13.16
C GLY A 270 18.74 -2.67 -14.37
N SER A 271 17.59 -3.23 -14.75
CA SER A 271 16.77 -2.70 -15.85
C SER A 271 15.30 -2.63 -15.47
N GLU A 272 14.60 -1.65 -16.03
CA GLU A 272 13.17 -1.46 -15.81
C GLU A 272 12.35 -2.66 -16.32
N GLN A 273 12.71 -3.19 -17.50
CA GLN A 273 12.04 -4.36 -18.07
C GLN A 273 12.17 -5.60 -17.18
N PHE A 274 13.35 -5.81 -16.58
CA PHE A 274 13.57 -6.90 -15.64
C PHE A 274 12.70 -6.75 -14.38
N ILE A 275 12.61 -5.53 -13.85
CA ILE A 275 11.79 -5.23 -12.66
C ILE A 275 10.31 -5.43 -12.97
N GLU A 276 9.83 -5.02 -14.16
CA GLU A 276 8.45 -5.23 -14.60
C GLU A 276 8.09 -6.71 -14.70
N GLU A 277 8.98 -7.52 -15.28
CA GLU A 277 8.75 -8.96 -15.39
C GLU A 277 8.85 -9.66 -14.01
N SER A 278 9.76 -9.19 -13.16
CA SER A 278 9.83 -9.63 -11.77
C SER A 278 8.55 -9.32 -11.00
N HIS A 279 7.99 -8.13 -11.20
CA HIS A 279 6.72 -7.74 -10.60
C HIS A 279 5.57 -8.66 -11.01
N ARG A 280 5.46 -9.00 -12.32
CA ARG A 280 4.44 -9.95 -12.79
C ARG A 280 4.63 -11.33 -12.18
N SER A 281 5.88 -11.79 -12.13
CA SER A 281 6.23 -13.09 -11.57
C SER A 281 5.88 -13.18 -10.09
N ILE A 282 6.16 -12.14 -9.32
CA ILE A 282 5.82 -12.04 -7.89
C ILE A 282 4.31 -11.96 -7.71
N HIS A 283 3.59 -11.25 -8.58
CA HIS A 283 2.13 -11.21 -8.53
C HIS A 283 1.53 -12.62 -8.71
N ASP A 284 2.04 -13.40 -9.66
CA ASP A 284 1.60 -14.80 -9.86
C ASP A 284 1.87 -15.64 -8.61
N ALA A 285 3.05 -15.49 -8.00
CA ALA A 285 3.41 -16.20 -6.76
C ALA A 285 2.51 -15.77 -5.58
N LEU A 286 2.18 -14.48 -5.46
CA LEU A 286 1.23 -13.97 -4.45
C LEU A 286 -0.16 -14.57 -4.63
N MET A 287 -0.63 -14.68 -5.88
CA MET A 287 -1.93 -15.30 -6.17
C MET A 287 -1.98 -16.78 -5.81
N ILE A 288 -0.92 -17.51 -6.08
CA ILE A 288 -0.81 -18.94 -5.70
C ILE A 288 -0.71 -19.09 -4.19
N ALA A 289 0.14 -18.31 -3.52
CA ALA A 289 0.28 -18.33 -2.07
C ALA A 289 -1.04 -17.96 -1.36
N LYS A 290 -1.78 -16.97 -1.86
CA LYS A 290 -3.12 -16.62 -1.38
C LYS A 290 -4.07 -17.81 -1.45
N ARG A 291 -4.13 -18.51 -2.59
CA ARG A 291 -4.99 -19.69 -2.76
C ARG A 291 -4.58 -20.82 -1.83
N GLY A 292 -3.28 -21.08 -1.71
CA GLY A 292 -2.75 -22.09 -0.78
C GLY A 292 -2.93 -21.73 0.70
N ALA A 293 -3.04 -20.45 1.03
CA ALA A 293 -3.36 -19.98 2.38
C ALA A 293 -4.85 -20.12 2.71
N GLY A 294 -5.72 -19.94 1.71
CA GLY A 294 -7.18 -20.09 1.86
C GLY A 294 -7.67 -21.53 1.86
N ASP A 295 -6.98 -22.45 1.16
CA ASP A 295 -7.29 -23.88 1.16
C ASP A 295 -6.05 -24.68 1.60
N ALA A 296 -6.23 -25.44 2.67
CA ALA A 296 -5.16 -26.27 3.23
C ALA A 296 -4.86 -27.52 2.38
N ARG A 297 -5.76 -27.88 1.46
CA ARG A 297 -5.63 -29.08 0.63
C ARG A 297 -4.69 -28.84 -0.54
N VAL A 298 -3.86 -29.80 -0.84
CA VAL A 298 -2.94 -29.80 -1.99
C VAL A 298 -3.07 -31.11 -2.77
N VAL A 299 -2.85 -31.02 -4.06
CA VAL A 299 -2.75 -32.18 -4.95
C VAL A 299 -1.35 -32.17 -5.52
N GLY A 300 -0.60 -33.26 -5.30
CA GLY A 300 0.76 -33.44 -5.79
C GLY A 300 0.81 -34.02 -7.19
#